data_8e1d8992bbf009d2c959190caf6c2f49
#
_entry.id   8e1d8992bbf009d2c959190caf6c2f49
#
_cell.length_a   1.000
_cell.length_b   1.000
_cell.length_c   1.000
_cell.angle_alpha   90.00
_cell.angle_beta   90.00
_cell.angle_gamma   90.00
#
_symmetry.space_group_name_H-M   'P 1'
#
loop_
_entity.id
_entity.type
_entity.pdbx_description
1 polymer ?
#
loop_
_entity_poly.entity_id
_entity_poly.type
_entity_poly.pdbx_seq_one_letter_code
_entity_poly.pdbx_strand_id
1 'polypeptide(L)'
;MEWTANWSYPTQIRFGPGRIRELARACASAGISRPLLVTDRGLAQLAITTEALDLLDAAGLGRALFANVDPNPTDANLAEGVEAFRAGDHDGVVAFGGGSGLDLGKLIAFQAGQTLPVWRFEDAQNNWSQADAAAIAPSVAIPTTAGTGSEVGRASVLTNTETREK
;
A
#
# COMPACT_ATOMS: atom_id res chain seq x y z
N MET A 1 -36.69 -10.78 12.26
CA MET A 1 -35.85 -9.56 12.14
C MET A 1 -35.14 -9.68 10.79
N GLU A 2 -35.57 -8.91 9.78
CA GLU A 2 -34.90 -8.89 8.49
C GLU A 2 -33.67 -7.98 8.57
N TRP A 3 -32.50 -8.58 8.35
CA TRP A 3 -31.24 -7.84 8.25
C TRP A 3 -31.10 -7.37 6.81
N THR A 4 -31.24 -6.07 6.57
CA THR A 4 -30.99 -5.46 5.26
C THR A 4 -29.79 -4.54 5.38
N ALA A 5 -28.83 -4.67 4.45
CA ALA A 5 -27.68 -3.77 4.36
C ALA A 5 -27.28 -3.57 2.92
N ASN A 6 -26.91 -2.33 2.59
CA ASN A 6 -26.31 -1.99 1.31
C ASN A 6 -24.81 -1.76 1.53
N TRP A 7 -24.00 -2.51 0.80
CA TRP A 7 -22.54 -2.38 0.85
C TRP A 7 -22.05 -1.87 -0.51
N SER A 8 -21.23 -0.83 -0.51
CA SER A 8 -20.60 -0.32 -1.71
C SER A 8 -19.11 -0.17 -1.45
N TYR A 9 -18.34 -1.12 -1.96
CA TYR A 9 -16.88 -1.05 -1.98
C TYR A 9 -16.40 -0.90 -3.42
N PRO A 10 -15.74 0.20 -3.77
CA PRO A 10 -15.21 0.38 -5.13
C PRO A 10 -14.00 -0.52 -5.39
N THR A 11 -13.35 -1.04 -4.33
CA THR A 11 -12.17 -1.89 -4.44
C THR A 11 -12.52 -3.27 -5.00
N GLN A 12 -11.83 -3.68 -6.06
CA GLN A 12 -11.96 -5.03 -6.60
C GLN A 12 -11.26 -6.03 -5.67
N ILE A 13 -12.00 -6.97 -5.10
CA ILE A 13 -11.48 -7.99 -4.19
C ILE A 13 -11.34 -9.33 -4.92
N ARG A 14 -10.16 -9.96 -4.81
CA ARG A 14 -9.87 -11.31 -5.27
C ARG A 14 -9.60 -12.19 -4.06
N PHE A 15 -10.55 -13.03 -3.70
CA PHE A 15 -10.47 -13.89 -2.51
C PHE A 15 -10.44 -15.37 -2.89
N GLY A 16 -9.58 -16.15 -2.21
CA GLY A 16 -9.49 -17.60 -2.33
C GLY A 16 -8.07 -18.16 -2.19
N PRO A 17 -7.92 -19.44 -1.87
CA PRO A 17 -6.62 -20.07 -1.76
C PRO A 17 -5.81 -19.98 -3.05
N GLY A 18 -4.53 -19.64 -2.94
CA GLY A 18 -3.59 -19.58 -4.07
C GLY A 18 -3.79 -18.43 -5.05
N ARG A 19 -4.70 -17.48 -4.76
CA ARG A 19 -4.95 -16.34 -5.65
C ARG A 19 -3.82 -15.32 -5.70
N ILE A 20 -2.79 -15.46 -4.86
CA ILE A 20 -1.55 -14.71 -5.01
C ILE A 20 -0.93 -14.87 -6.41
N ARG A 21 -1.12 -16.01 -7.06
CA ARG A 21 -0.67 -16.26 -8.45
C ARG A 21 -1.28 -15.30 -9.48
N GLU A 22 -2.33 -14.58 -9.12
CA GLU A 22 -2.94 -13.55 -9.97
C GLU A 22 -2.32 -12.16 -9.75
N LEU A 23 -1.23 -12.05 -8.97
CA LEU A 23 -0.63 -10.76 -8.60
C LEU A 23 -0.28 -9.91 -9.83
N ALA A 24 0.43 -10.47 -10.79
CA ALA A 24 0.78 -9.77 -12.02
C ALA A 24 -0.46 -9.28 -12.80
N ARG A 25 -1.51 -10.11 -12.84
CA ARG A 25 -2.79 -9.71 -13.45
C ARG A 25 -3.49 -8.61 -12.64
N ALA A 26 -3.38 -8.62 -11.32
CA ALA A 26 -3.91 -7.56 -10.49
C ALA A 26 -3.19 -6.23 -10.75
N CYS A 27 -1.86 -6.25 -10.84
CA CYS A 27 -1.05 -5.10 -11.22
C CYS A 27 -1.48 -4.56 -12.60
N ALA A 28 -1.55 -5.42 -13.61
CA ALA A 28 -1.98 -5.02 -14.95
C ALA A 28 -3.39 -4.41 -14.97
N SER A 29 -4.34 -4.98 -14.19
CA SER A 29 -5.70 -4.44 -14.07
C SER A 29 -5.74 -3.07 -13.40
N ALA A 30 -4.77 -2.76 -12.55
CA ALA A 30 -4.60 -1.47 -11.88
C ALA A 30 -3.74 -0.48 -12.71
N GLY A 31 -3.22 -0.88 -13.87
CA GLY A 31 -2.35 -0.05 -14.71
C GLY A 31 -0.91 0.02 -14.20
N ILE A 32 -0.49 -0.92 -13.37
CA ILE A 32 0.86 -0.96 -12.79
C ILE A 32 1.78 -1.81 -13.67
N SER A 33 2.89 -1.23 -14.09
CA SER A 33 3.94 -1.89 -14.89
C SER A 33 5.31 -1.94 -14.21
N ARG A 34 5.56 -1.09 -13.24
CA ARG A 34 6.80 -1.04 -12.45
C ARG A 34 6.46 -0.93 -10.95
N PRO A 35 5.89 -1.99 -10.35
CA PRO A 35 5.47 -1.96 -8.96
C PRO A 35 6.66 -1.85 -8.00
N LEU A 36 6.47 -1.13 -6.88
CA LEU A 36 7.28 -1.26 -5.68
C LEU A 36 6.53 -2.16 -4.68
N LEU A 37 7.08 -3.33 -4.34
CA LEU A 37 6.53 -4.14 -3.26
C LEU A 37 6.98 -3.55 -1.92
N VAL A 38 6.01 -3.24 -1.06
CA VAL A 38 6.22 -2.64 0.27
C VAL A 38 5.80 -3.64 1.33
N THR A 39 6.71 -3.98 2.25
CA THR A 39 6.46 -4.92 3.35
C THR A 39 7.30 -4.59 4.57
N ASP A 40 7.10 -5.27 5.69
CA ASP A 40 7.95 -5.13 6.87
C ASP A 40 9.20 -6.01 6.80
N ARG A 41 10.20 -5.68 7.65
CA ARG A 41 11.50 -6.38 7.69
C ARG A 41 11.36 -7.87 8.02
N GLY A 42 10.36 -8.25 8.82
CA GLY A 42 10.11 -9.65 9.18
C GLY A 42 9.58 -10.44 8.01
N LEU A 43 8.56 -9.91 7.34
CA LEU A 43 7.97 -10.55 6.15
C LEU A 43 8.94 -10.57 4.97
N ALA A 44 9.79 -9.57 4.81
CA ALA A 44 10.76 -9.50 3.72
C ALA A 44 11.66 -10.74 3.62
N GLN A 45 11.90 -11.43 4.73
CA GLN A 45 12.75 -12.63 4.82
C GLN A 45 11.96 -13.94 4.62
N LEU A 46 10.65 -13.89 4.48
CA LEU A 46 9.80 -15.07 4.38
C LEU A 46 9.59 -15.53 2.93
N ALA A 47 9.37 -16.83 2.76
CA ALA A 47 9.12 -17.44 1.47
C ALA A 47 7.92 -16.83 0.73
N ILE A 48 6.90 -16.36 1.45
CA ILE A 48 5.72 -15.74 0.85
C ILE A 48 6.05 -14.42 0.12
N THR A 49 7.00 -13.65 0.65
CA THR A 49 7.49 -12.42 -0.01
C THR A 49 8.34 -12.76 -1.23
N THR A 50 9.21 -13.77 -1.11
CA THR A 50 9.99 -14.28 -2.23
C THR A 50 9.07 -14.76 -3.35
N GLU A 51 8.03 -15.54 -3.04
CA GLU A 51 7.03 -16.00 -4.01
C GLU A 51 6.35 -14.82 -4.72
N ALA A 52 5.94 -13.78 -3.97
CA ALA A 52 5.32 -12.60 -4.56
C ALA A 52 6.28 -11.87 -5.54
N LEU A 53 7.55 -11.70 -5.15
CA LEU A 53 8.56 -11.10 -6.01
C LEU A 53 8.86 -11.94 -7.25
N ASP A 54 8.91 -13.28 -7.12
CA ASP A 54 9.12 -14.18 -8.24
C ASP A 54 7.98 -14.13 -9.25
N LEU A 55 6.74 -14.00 -8.76
CA LEU A 55 5.56 -13.83 -9.62
C LEU A 55 5.59 -12.50 -10.40
N LEU A 56 6.06 -11.43 -9.78
CA LEU A 56 6.23 -10.14 -10.47
C LEU A 56 7.35 -10.22 -11.51
N ASP A 57 8.49 -10.78 -11.15
CA ASP A 57 9.65 -10.93 -12.03
C ASP A 57 9.36 -11.81 -13.25
N ALA A 58 8.71 -12.94 -13.03
CA ALA A 58 8.29 -13.86 -14.11
C ALA A 58 7.33 -13.20 -15.12
N ALA A 59 6.62 -12.16 -14.68
CA ALA A 59 5.75 -11.34 -15.54
C ALA A 59 6.44 -10.11 -16.15
N GLY A 60 7.75 -9.93 -15.93
CA GLY A 60 8.51 -8.80 -16.43
C GLY A 60 8.27 -7.48 -15.67
N LEU A 61 7.69 -7.54 -14.47
CA LEU A 61 7.40 -6.36 -13.64
C LEU A 61 8.56 -6.02 -12.67
N GLY A 62 9.62 -6.85 -12.64
CA GLY A 62 10.79 -6.66 -11.78
C GLY A 62 10.60 -7.16 -10.34
N ARG A 63 11.60 -6.93 -9.50
CA ARG A 63 11.69 -7.43 -8.11
C ARG A 63 11.97 -6.29 -7.10
N ALA A 64 11.46 -5.10 -7.34
CA ALA A 64 11.69 -3.98 -6.44
C ALA A 64 11.00 -4.21 -5.09
N LEU A 65 11.74 -4.03 -4.01
CA LEU A 65 11.30 -4.27 -2.64
C LEU A 65 11.70 -3.10 -1.75
N PHE A 66 10.74 -2.55 -1.01
CA PHE A 66 10.97 -1.68 0.13
C PHE A 66 10.50 -2.39 1.40
N ALA A 67 11.43 -2.64 2.33
CA ALA A 67 11.18 -3.42 3.54
C ALA A 67 11.40 -2.65 4.85
N ASN A 68 11.63 -1.32 4.77
CA ASN A 68 11.84 -0.50 5.96
C ASN A 68 10.53 0.02 6.55
N VAL A 69 9.66 -0.92 6.96
CA VAL A 69 8.39 -0.64 7.62
C VAL A 69 8.48 -1.04 9.08
N ASP A 70 8.33 -0.08 9.96
CA ASP A 70 8.28 -0.33 11.40
C ASP A 70 6.87 -0.73 11.87
N PRO A 71 6.73 -1.45 12.99
CA PRO A 71 5.44 -1.55 13.66
C PRO A 71 4.91 -0.14 14.00
N ASN A 72 3.69 0.19 13.57
CA ASN A 72 3.18 1.57 13.56
C ASN A 72 4.10 2.50 12.74
N PRO A 73 3.98 2.49 11.42
CA PRO A 73 4.89 3.20 10.53
C PRO A 73 4.94 4.69 10.84
N THR A 74 6.10 5.27 10.61
CA THR A 74 6.39 6.68 10.91
C THR A 74 6.51 7.51 9.64
N ASP A 75 6.46 8.82 9.78
CA ASP A 75 6.76 9.78 8.71
C ASP A 75 8.18 9.61 8.13
N ALA A 76 9.15 9.16 8.94
CA ALA A 76 10.48 8.81 8.45
C ALA A 76 10.43 7.59 7.50
N ASN A 77 9.69 6.51 7.89
CA ASN A 77 9.49 5.37 6.98
C ASN A 77 8.79 5.80 5.68
N LEU A 78 7.82 6.72 5.77
CA LEU A 78 7.14 7.24 4.59
C LEU A 78 8.09 8.01 3.68
N ALA A 79 8.92 8.90 4.24
CA ALA A 79 9.88 9.69 3.47
C ALA A 79 10.85 8.77 2.69
N GLU A 80 11.42 7.76 3.35
CA GLU A 80 12.30 6.78 2.71
C GLU A 80 11.58 5.96 1.63
N GLY A 81 10.34 5.55 1.89
CA GLY A 81 9.53 4.79 0.93
C GLY A 81 9.16 5.61 -0.31
N VAL A 82 8.85 6.90 -0.15
CA VAL A 82 8.59 7.84 -1.26
C VAL A 82 9.85 8.07 -2.08
N GLU A 83 11.00 8.20 -1.42
CA GLU A 83 12.29 8.32 -2.11
C GLU A 83 12.59 7.07 -2.94
N ALA A 84 12.43 5.87 -2.35
CA ALA A 84 12.60 4.60 -3.06
C ALA A 84 11.66 4.48 -4.26
N PHE A 85 10.38 4.86 -4.10
CA PHE A 85 9.40 4.86 -5.18
C PHE A 85 9.83 5.74 -6.35
N ARG A 86 10.27 6.97 -6.06
CA ARG A 86 10.71 7.93 -7.09
C ARG A 86 12.03 7.53 -7.74
N ALA A 87 13.02 7.11 -6.95
CA ALA A 87 14.33 6.71 -7.45
C ALA A 87 14.26 5.48 -8.38
N GLY A 88 13.32 4.56 -8.11
CA GLY A 88 13.08 3.37 -8.94
C GLY A 88 12.17 3.62 -10.13
N ASP A 89 11.69 4.83 -10.36
CA ASP A 89 10.72 5.18 -11.42
C ASP A 89 9.48 4.26 -11.40
N HIS A 90 9.01 3.96 -10.19
CA HIS A 90 7.85 3.09 -10.00
C HIS A 90 6.55 3.81 -10.37
N ASP A 91 5.57 3.05 -10.86
CA ASP A 91 4.27 3.58 -11.30
C ASP A 91 3.09 3.04 -10.47
N GLY A 92 3.38 2.23 -9.47
CA GLY A 92 2.38 1.70 -8.54
C GLY A 92 3.00 0.95 -7.37
N VAL A 93 2.17 0.61 -6.40
CA VAL A 93 2.60 -0.06 -5.16
C VAL A 93 1.88 -1.40 -5.00
N VAL A 94 2.63 -2.43 -4.61
CA VAL A 94 2.10 -3.66 -4.04
C VAL A 94 2.31 -3.60 -2.53
N ALA A 95 1.29 -3.23 -1.78
CA ALA A 95 1.31 -3.22 -0.32
C ALA A 95 1.08 -4.65 0.20
N PHE A 96 2.09 -5.25 0.83
CA PHE A 96 2.10 -6.65 1.23
C PHE A 96 2.38 -6.79 2.72
N GLY A 97 1.42 -7.30 3.50
CA GLY A 97 1.66 -7.48 4.94
C GLY A 97 0.46 -7.33 5.82
N GLY A 98 0.71 -7.09 7.09
CA GLY A 98 -0.28 -6.66 8.07
C GLY A 98 -0.63 -5.18 7.92
N GLY A 99 -1.42 -4.62 8.85
CA GLY A 99 -1.87 -3.23 8.80
C GLY A 99 -0.76 -2.22 8.55
N SER A 100 0.40 -2.36 9.20
CA SER A 100 1.54 -1.44 9.03
C SER A 100 2.10 -1.43 7.61
N GLY A 101 2.29 -2.61 7.02
CA GLY A 101 2.76 -2.75 5.63
C GLY A 101 1.75 -2.20 4.63
N LEU A 102 0.46 -2.47 4.87
CA LEU A 102 -0.63 -1.98 4.02
C LEU A 102 -0.77 -0.46 4.12
N ASP A 103 -0.75 0.08 5.34
CA ASP A 103 -0.89 1.52 5.57
C ASP A 103 0.26 2.30 4.96
N LEU A 104 1.51 1.86 5.19
CA LEU A 104 2.65 2.54 4.60
C LEU A 104 2.67 2.42 3.07
N GLY A 105 2.34 1.24 2.52
CA GLY A 105 2.26 1.05 1.07
C GLY A 105 1.24 1.99 0.42
N LYS A 106 0.06 2.14 1.00
CA LYS A 106 -0.95 3.11 0.53
C LYS A 106 -0.45 4.56 0.64
N LEU A 107 0.21 4.90 1.75
CA LEU A 107 0.75 6.25 1.95
C LEU A 107 1.88 6.57 0.97
N ILE A 108 2.74 5.60 0.63
CA ILE A 108 3.76 5.79 -0.42
C ILE A 108 3.08 6.08 -1.76
N ALA A 109 2.10 5.25 -2.16
CA ALA A 109 1.34 5.45 -3.39
C ALA A 109 0.63 6.81 -3.43
N PHE A 110 0.08 7.24 -2.30
CA PHE A 110 -0.56 8.54 -2.13
C PHE A 110 0.45 9.68 -2.23
N GLN A 111 1.49 9.67 -1.37
CA GLN A 111 2.39 10.80 -1.16
C GLN A 111 3.38 11.01 -2.31
N ALA A 112 3.69 9.97 -3.09
CA ALA A 112 4.69 10.04 -4.14
C ALA A 112 4.40 11.12 -5.19
N GLY A 113 3.13 11.38 -5.49
CA GLY A 113 2.71 12.44 -6.42
C GLY A 113 2.24 13.73 -5.77
N GLN A 114 2.06 13.79 -4.44
CA GLN A 114 1.58 15.00 -3.77
C GLN A 114 2.68 16.05 -3.62
N THR A 115 2.27 17.32 -3.64
CA THR A 115 3.17 18.48 -3.43
C THR A 115 3.14 18.98 -1.99
N LEU A 116 2.07 18.70 -1.26
CA LEU A 116 1.94 19.05 0.17
C LEU A 116 2.47 17.92 1.05
N PRO A 117 3.00 18.22 2.24
CA PRO A 117 3.43 17.20 3.20
C PRO A 117 2.25 16.38 3.71
N VAL A 118 2.49 15.11 4.07
CA VAL A 118 1.46 14.13 4.46
C VAL A 118 0.51 14.64 5.55
N TRP A 119 1.02 15.36 6.53
CA TRP A 119 0.24 15.90 7.65
C TRP A 119 -0.80 16.97 7.26
N ARG A 120 -0.73 17.48 6.03
CA ARG A 120 -1.78 18.36 5.48
C ARG A 120 -3.04 17.61 5.06
N PHE A 121 -2.97 16.29 4.98
CA PHE A 121 -4.06 15.42 4.54
C PHE A 121 -4.70 14.62 5.67
N GLU A 122 -4.39 14.97 6.92
CA GLU A 122 -4.99 14.36 8.10
C GLU A 122 -6.52 14.33 7.97
N ASP A 123 -7.16 13.20 8.34
CA ASP A 123 -8.60 12.98 8.17
C ASP A 123 -9.43 13.75 9.21
N ALA A 124 -9.04 15.00 9.44
CA ALA A 124 -9.73 15.98 10.24
C ALA A 124 -10.25 17.11 9.34
N GLN A 125 -11.46 17.61 9.59
CA GLN A 125 -12.03 18.78 8.91
C GLN A 125 -12.00 18.68 7.35
N ASN A 126 -12.09 17.47 6.78
CA ASN A 126 -12.01 17.21 5.34
C ASN A 126 -10.68 17.64 4.67
N ASN A 127 -9.57 17.67 5.37
CA ASN A 127 -8.26 18.05 4.83
C ASN A 127 -7.81 17.15 3.66
N TRP A 128 -8.29 15.89 3.61
CA TRP A 128 -8.08 15.00 2.49
C TRP A 128 -8.51 15.56 1.13
N SER A 129 -9.44 16.53 1.12
CA SER A 129 -9.92 17.17 -0.11
C SER A 129 -8.86 18.06 -0.79
N GLN A 130 -7.75 18.36 -0.11
CA GLN A 130 -6.61 19.09 -0.66
C GLN A 130 -5.72 18.21 -1.54
N ALA A 131 -5.94 16.88 -1.52
CA ALA A 131 -5.14 15.95 -2.30
C ALA A 131 -5.42 16.06 -3.80
N ASP A 132 -4.36 16.01 -4.60
CA ASP A 132 -4.49 15.80 -6.04
C ASP A 132 -4.76 14.30 -6.29
N ALA A 133 -6.01 13.98 -6.56
CA ALA A 133 -6.44 12.61 -6.82
C ALA A 133 -5.79 12.00 -8.08
N ALA A 134 -5.46 12.84 -9.08
CA ALA A 134 -4.83 12.37 -10.31
C ALA A 134 -3.36 12.00 -10.11
N ALA A 135 -2.72 12.52 -9.05
CA ALA A 135 -1.34 12.25 -8.70
C ALA A 135 -1.16 11.02 -7.78
N ILE A 136 -2.25 10.36 -7.39
CA ILE A 136 -2.19 9.15 -6.54
C ILE A 136 -1.82 7.95 -7.43
N ALA A 137 -0.71 7.29 -7.11
CA ALA A 137 -0.33 6.07 -7.80
C ALA A 137 -1.28 4.91 -7.49
N PRO A 138 -1.58 4.03 -8.45
CA PRO A 138 -2.40 2.86 -8.21
C PRO A 138 -1.74 1.89 -7.21
N SER A 139 -2.54 1.13 -6.48
CA SER A 139 -2.04 0.16 -5.53
C SER A 139 -2.82 -1.17 -5.54
N VAL A 140 -2.10 -2.25 -5.23
CA VAL A 140 -2.65 -3.57 -4.96
C VAL A 140 -2.32 -3.93 -3.51
N ALA A 141 -3.33 -4.17 -2.68
CA ALA A 141 -3.16 -4.54 -1.28
C ALA A 141 -3.29 -6.06 -1.08
N ILE A 142 -2.32 -6.67 -0.40
CA ILE A 142 -2.27 -8.10 -0.11
C ILE A 142 -2.11 -8.29 1.41
N PRO A 143 -3.21 -8.45 2.16
CA PRO A 143 -3.15 -8.66 3.59
C PRO A 143 -2.62 -10.05 3.92
N THR A 144 -1.69 -10.12 4.89
CA THR A 144 -1.19 -11.37 5.49
C THR A 144 -1.82 -11.66 6.85
N THR A 145 -2.58 -10.71 7.39
CA THR A 145 -3.32 -10.83 8.66
C THR A 145 -4.77 -10.40 8.47
N ALA A 146 -5.69 -11.10 9.12
CA ALA A 146 -7.08 -10.69 9.18
C ALA A 146 -7.30 -9.75 10.38
N GLY A 147 -7.98 -8.62 10.18
CA GLY A 147 -8.40 -7.77 11.31
C GLY A 147 -8.43 -6.27 11.03
N THR A 148 -7.39 -5.69 10.46
CA THR A 148 -7.30 -4.23 10.31
C THR A 148 -8.24 -3.65 9.26
N GLY A 149 -8.55 -4.40 8.20
CA GLY A 149 -9.34 -3.89 7.07
C GLY A 149 -8.62 -2.82 6.24
N SER A 150 -7.30 -2.65 6.46
CA SER A 150 -6.52 -1.64 5.74
C SER A 150 -6.51 -1.86 4.24
N GLU A 151 -6.69 -3.09 3.77
CA GLU A 151 -6.77 -3.46 2.36
C GLU A 151 -7.99 -2.88 1.63
N VAL A 152 -9.06 -2.53 2.34
CA VAL A 152 -10.30 -1.99 1.75
C VAL A 152 -10.57 -0.55 2.17
N GLY A 153 -9.95 -0.07 3.27
CA GLY A 153 -10.08 1.29 3.75
C GLY A 153 -9.21 2.28 2.96
N ARG A 154 -9.70 3.50 2.73
CA ARG A 154 -8.88 4.59 2.17
C ARG A 154 -7.89 5.17 3.19
N ALA A 155 -8.25 5.19 4.46
CA ALA A 155 -7.42 5.73 5.52
C ALA A 155 -6.18 4.86 5.79
N SER A 156 -5.14 5.49 6.29
CA SER A 156 -3.91 4.83 6.75
C SER A 156 -3.46 5.47 8.05
N VAL A 157 -2.85 4.69 8.92
CA VAL A 157 -2.33 5.17 10.19
C VAL A 157 -0.83 5.42 10.08
N LEU A 158 -0.41 6.62 10.43
CA LEU A 158 0.99 7.05 10.42
C LEU A 158 1.31 7.70 11.77
N THR A 159 2.48 7.42 12.32
CA THR A 159 2.94 8.02 13.57
C THR A 159 3.87 9.20 13.26
N ASN A 160 3.54 10.36 13.81
CA ASN A 160 4.41 11.53 13.76
C ASN A 160 5.58 11.33 14.72
N THR A 161 6.82 11.42 14.21
CA THR A 161 8.03 11.18 15.02
C THR A 161 8.29 12.31 16.02
N GLU A 162 7.82 13.53 15.76
CA GLU A 162 8.00 14.69 16.62
C GLU A 162 6.95 14.74 17.75
N THR A 163 5.66 14.61 17.38
CA THR A 163 4.55 14.72 18.35
C THR A 163 4.17 13.40 19.00
N ARG A 164 4.55 12.26 18.37
CA ARG A 164 4.13 10.88 18.72
C ARG A 164 2.64 10.63 18.61
N GLU A 165 1.92 11.50 17.93
CA GLU A 165 0.51 11.33 17.57
C GLU A 165 0.36 10.45 16.33
N LYS A 166 -0.86 9.90 16.18
CA LYS A 166 -1.24 9.04 15.04
C LYS A 166 -2.36 9.68 14.27
#